data_8b8f0b0e8511254241dae91146615a2c
#
_entry.id   8b8f0b0e8511254241dae91146615a2c
#
_cell.length_a   1.000
_cell.length_b   1.000
_cell.length_c   1.000
_cell.angle_alpha   90.00
_cell.angle_beta   90.00
_cell.angle_gamma   90.00
#
_symmetry.space_group_name_H-M   'P 1'
#
loop_
_entity.id
_entity.type
_entity.pdbx_description
1 polymer ?
#
loop_
_entity_poly.entity_id
_entity_poly.type
_entity_poly.pdbx_seq_one_letter_code
_entity_poly.pdbx_strand_id
1 'polypeptide(L)'
;VKKWADKYGIKINIVQVNDYVESVNQYTAGKFDGVTVTNMDALTIPAAGGKDTSAIIVGDYSNGNDGILLKGADNFSAIKGRQVYLVELSVSHYLLARALEKSGMKPTDIKTVNTSDADIVGAFSSPDVTAAVAWNPQLSVMKGQAGAKEVFSSAQIPGEILDLLVVDTATLKANPNLGKALTGIWFDTMALMKRQDAQGKAARAAMAKLAGTTPEMFESQLATTHLYADPKSAVAATSAPALVQSMAQVRDFSFAHGLFKGAASADAVGMSFAGGKTLGDAQHVTLRFDESFMKLAADGKL
;
A
#
# COMPACT_ATOMS: atom_id res chain seq x y z
N VAL A 1 -4.24 7.95 -20.26
CA VAL A 1 -3.95 6.51 -20.19
C VAL A 1 -4.15 5.85 -21.55
N LYS A 2 -5.33 5.97 -22.21
CA LYS A 2 -5.61 5.28 -23.49
C LYS A 2 -4.53 5.55 -24.56
N LYS A 3 -4.10 6.82 -24.73
CA LYS A 3 -3.07 7.18 -25.72
C LYS A 3 -1.68 6.65 -25.37
N TRP A 4 -1.38 6.45 -24.09
CA TRP A 4 -0.07 5.92 -23.66
C TRP A 4 0.01 4.40 -23.84
N ALA A 5 -1.11 3.69 -23.66
CA ALA A 5 -1.16 2.24 -23.90
C ALA A 5 -1.05 1.87 -25.37
N ASP A 6 -1.51 2.74 -26.28
CA ASP A 6 -1.51 2.50 -27.74
C ASP A 6 -0.11 2.19 -28.29
N LYS A 7 0.96 2.84 -27.75
CA LYS A 7 2.35 2.58 -28.18
C LYS A 7 2.83 1.15 -27.87
N TYR A 8 2.17 0.46 -26.94
CA TYR A 8 2.48 -0.93 -26.59
C TYR A 8 1.55 -1.94 -27.28
N GLY A 9 0.63 -1.48 -28.14
CA GLY A 9 -0.33 -2.34 -28.85
C GLY A 9 -1.35 -3.03 -27.94
N ILE A 10 -1.63 -2.47 -26.75
CA ILE A 10 -2.59 -3.03 -25.80
C ILE A 10 -3.66 -2.02 -25.39
N LYS A 11 -4.78 -2.55 -24.93
CA LYS A 11 -5.87 -1.75 -24.34
C LYS A 11 -5.88 -2.02 -22.83
N ILE A 12 -5.74 -0.96 -22.03
CA ILE A 12 -5.84 -1.02 -20.57
C ILE A 12 -7.21 -0.49 -20.15
N ASN A 13 -7.94 -1.26 -19.36
CA ASN A 13 -9.16 -0.86 -18.70
C ASN A 13 -8.88 -0.68 -17.21
N ILE A 14 -8.99 0.56 -16.70
CA ILE A 14 -8.83 0.88 -15.28
C ILE A 14 -10.22 0.92 -14.66
N VAL A 15 -10.43 0.12 -13.62
CA VAL A 15 -11.68 0.03 -12.87
C VAL A 15 -11.42 0.53 -11.44
N GLN A 16 -12.19 1.52 -11.00
CA GLN A 16 -12.17 1.97 -9.63
C GLN A 16 -13.16 1.14 -8.82
N VAL A 17 -12.69 0.54 -7.72
CA VAL A 17 -13.50 -0.14 -6.71
C VAL A 17 -13.38 0.67 -5.43
N ASN A 18 -14.50 1.08 -4.84
CA ASN A 18 -14.51 2.02 -3.71
C ASN A 18 -14.07 1.37 -2.38
N ASP A 19 -14.27 0.07 -2.23
CA ASP A 19 -13.78 -0.69 -1.08
C ASP A 19 -12.42 -1.30 -1.45
N TYR A 20 -11.40 -0.96 -0.68
CA TYR A 20 -10.03 -1.38 -0.92
C TYR A 20 -9.87 -2.90 -0.86
N VAL A 21 -10.36 -3.54 0.22
CA VAL A 21 -10.22 -5.00 0.42
C VAL A 21 -10.98 -5.77 -0.66
N GLU A 22 -12.15 -5.27 -1.08
CA GLU A 22 -12.93 -5.85 -2.17
C GLU A 22 -12.17 -5.78 -3.50
N SER A 23 -11.43 -4.69 -3.78
CA SER A 23 -10.60 -4.57 -4.99
C SER A 23 -9.54 -5.67 -5.06
N VAL A 24 -8.87 -5.95 -3.95
CA VAL A 24 -7.85 -7.01 -3.85
C VAL A 24 -8.47 -8.40 -3.95
N ASN A 25 -9.64 -8.61 -3.33
CA ASN A 25 -10.38 -9.87 -3.43
C ASN A 25 -10.83 -10.17 -4.87
N GLN A 26 -11.29 -9.16 -5.61
CA GLN A 26 -11.68 -9.33 -7.02
C GLN A 26 -10.48 -9.67 -7.91
N TYR A 27 -9.31 -9.07 -7.68
CA TYR A 27 -8.06 -9.47 -8.33
C TYR A 27 -7.69 -10.92 -7.97
N THR A 28 -7.76 -11.29 -6.71
CA THR A 28 -7.46 -12.65 -6.23
C THR A 28 -8.37 -13.69 -6.88
N ALA A 29 -9.65 -13.36 -7.04
CA ALA A 29 -10.64 -14.17 -7.73
C ALA A 29 -10.48 -14.21 -9.27
N GLY A 30 -9.51 -13.48 -9.84
CA GLY A 30 -9.23 -13.49 -11.27
C GLY A 30 -10.15 -12.60 -12.13
N LYS A 31 -10.88 -11.65 -11.51
CA LYS A 31 -11.72 -10.69 -12.26
C LYS A 31 -10.87 -9.59 -12.93
N PHE A 32 -9.68 -9.33 -12.41
CA PHE A 32 -8.74 -8.34 -12.91
C PHE A 32 -7.36 -8.97 -13.14
N ASP A 33 -6.63 -8.46 -14.12
CA ASP A 33 -5.26 -8.89 -14.43
C ASP A 33 -4.22 -8.33 -13.45
N GLY A 34 -4.54 -7.22 -12.80
CA GLY A 34 -3.67 -6.55 -11.82
C GLY A 34 -4.46 -5.67 -10.86
N VAL A 35 -3.81 -5.23 -9.79
CA VAL A 35 -4.36 -4.33 -8.76
C VAL A 35 -3.26 -3.49 -8.14
N THR A 36 -3.59 -2.28 -7.68
CA THR A 36 -2.75 -1.52 -6.75
C THR A 36 -3.05 -1.98 -5.33
N VAL A 37 -2.01 -2.29 -4.56
CA VAL A 37 -2.17 -2.95 -3.26
C VAL A 37 -0.95 -2.69 -2.39
N THR A 38 -1.09 -2.69 -1.07
CA THR A 38 0.05 -2.60 -0.18
C THR A 38 0.87 -3.90 -0.15
N ASN A 39 2.11 -3.82 0.28
CA ASN A 39 2.99 -5.00 0.39
C ASN A 39 2.43 -6.07 1.32
N MET A 40 1.80 -5.69 2.43
CA MET A 40 1.19 -6.62 3.37
C MET A 40 -0.02 -7.32 2.75
N ASP A 41 -0.92 -6.57 2.12
CA ASP A 41 -2.14 -7.14 1.57
C ASP A 41 -1.87 -7.96 0.30
N ALA A 42 -0.81 -7.63 -0.47
CA ALA A 42 -0.31 -8.49 -1.55
C ALA A 42 0.16 -9.85 -1.04
N LEU A 43 0.77 -9.89 0.15
CA LEU A 43 1.21 -11.13 0.78
C LEU A 43 0.04 -11.92 1.37
N THR A 44 -0.86 -11.26 2.09
CA THR A 44 -1.88 -11.92 2.94
C THR A 44 -3.15 -12.31 2.19
N ILE A 45 -3.45 -11.66 1.06
CA ILE A 45 -4.68 -11.92 0.30
C ILE A 45 -4.38 -12.74 -0.96
N PRO A 46 -3.80 -12.21 -2.05
CA PRO A 46 -3.57 -13.02 -3.23
C PRO A 46 -2.49 -14.08 -3.02
N ALA A 47 -1.32 -13.73 -2.49
CA ALA A 47 -0.22 -14.68 -2.39
C ALA A 47 -0.50 -15.81 -1.40
N ALA A 48 -1.02 -15.52 -0.21
CA ALA A 48 -1.44 -16.53 0.76
C ALA A 48 -2.66 -17.33 0.27
N GLY A 49 -3.49 -16.74 -0.59
CA GLY A 49 -4.57 -17.41 -1.31
C GLY A 49 -4.11 -18.32 -2.46
N GLY A 50 -2.80 -18.42 -2.71
CA GLY A 50 -2.22 -19.25 -3.76
C GLY A 50 -2.18 -18.62 -5.15
N LYS A 51 -2.51 -17.34 -5.28
CA LYS A 51 -2.41 -16.62 -6.56
C LYS A 51 -0.97 -16.15 -6.79
N ASP A 52 -0.33 -16.69 -7.83
CA ASP A 52 1.03 -16.27 -8.22
C ASP A 52 0.98 -14.83 -8.77
N THR A 53 1.55 -13.92 -8.01
CA THR A 53 1.44 -12.47 -8.16
C THR A 53 2.81 -11.84 -8.30
N SER A 54 3.00 -10.98 -9.31
CA SER A 54 4.23 -10.22 -9.53
C SER A 54 4.02 -8.74 -9.25
N ALA A 55 4.73 -8.20 -8.26
CA ALA A 55 4.86 -6.77 -8.03
C ALA A 55 5.86 -6.21 -9.06
N ILE A 56 5.33 -5.56 -10.08
CA ILE A 56 6.12 -4.98 -11.20
C ILE A 56 6.52 -3.53 -10.95
N ILE A 57 5.90 -2.89 -9.95
CA ILE A 57 6.24 -1.55 -9.46
C ILE A 57 6.19 -1.56 -7.94
N VAL A 58 7.25 -1.03 -7.32
CA VAL A 58 7.25 -0.51 -5.97
C VAL A 58 7.18 1.00 -6.13
N GLY A 59 6.00 1.58 -5.87
CA GLY A 59 5.69 2.97 -6.21
C GLY A 59 6.20 3.98 -5.20
N ASP A 60 6.09 3.62 -3.94
CA ASP A 60 6.40 4.50 -2.81
C ASP A 60 6.43 3.73 -1.49
N TYR A 61 6.70 4.49 -0.42
CA TYR A 61 6.36 4.07 0.94
C TYR A 61 5.63 5.19 1.68
N SER A 62 4.74 4.79 2.58
CA SER A 62 4.01 5.69 3.46
C SER A 62 4.98 6.37 4.44
N ASN A 63 4.97 7.69 4.48
CA ASN A 63 5.83 8.52 5.33
C ASN A 63 5.00 9.61 6.05
N GLY A 64 3.97 9.15 6.76
CA GLY A 64 2.95 9.98 7.39
C GLY A 64 1.58 9.91 6.67
N ASN A 65 1.46 9.07 5.62
CA ASN A 65 0.21 8.86 4.91
C ASN A 65 -0.78 7.99 5.71
N ASP A 66 -0.25 7.11 6.57
CA ASP A 66 -0.99 6.33 7.54
C ASP A 66 -0.76 6.87 8.95
N GLY A 67 -1.81 6.95 9.76
CA GLY A 67 -1.71 7.55 11.09
C GLY A 67 -2.73 7.02 12.10
N ILE A 68 -2.36 7.15 13.37
CA ILE A 68 -3.19 6.83 14.53
C ILE A 68 -3.66 8.12 15.16
N LEU A 69 -4.97 8.28 15.25
CA LEU A 69 -5.63 9.44 15.82
C LEU A 69 -6.26 9.13 17.17
N LEU A 70 -6.10 10.04 18.11
CA LEU A 70 -6.85 10.06 19.36
C LEU A 70 -7.65 11.35 19.48
N LYS A 71 -8.84 11.27 20.10
CA LYS A 71 -9.56 12.43 20.62
C LYS A 71 -9.28 12.58 22.09
N GLY A 72 -9.06 13.81 22.54
CA GLY A 72 -8.86 14.17 23.95
C GLY A 72 -7.50 13.74 24.52
N ALA A 73 -6.53 13.41 23.67
CA ALA A 73 -5.16 13.11 24.08
C ALA A 73 -4.19 13.39 22.94
N ASP A 74 -2.94 13.71 23.26
CA ASP A 74 -1.88 14.10 22.34
C ASP A 74 -0.64 13.17 22.40
N ASN A 75 -0.73 12.06 23.15
CA ASN A 75 0.33 11.07 23.25
C ASN A 75 -0.21 9.65 23.04
N PHE A 76 0.65 8.78 22.49
CA PHE A 76 0.24 7.43 22.13
C PHE A 76 -0.14 6.55 23.32
N SER A 77 0.48 6.74 24.50
CA SER A 77 0.20 5.90 25.68
C SER A 77 -1.27 6.02 26.16
N ALA A 78 -1.94 7.12 25.82
CA ALA A 78 -3.36 7.31 26.13
C ALA A 78 -4.31 6.40 25.32
N ILE A 79 -3.79 5.61 24.39
CA ILE A 79 -4.57 4.60 23.64
C ILE A 79 -4.97 3.41 24.53
N LYS A 80 -4.25 3.20 25.63
CA LYS A 80 -4.48 2.07 26.53
C LYS A 80 -5.92 1.99 27.03
N GLY A 81 -6.54 0.82 26.90
CA GLY A 81 -7.94 0.56 27.31
C GLY A 81 -8.99 1.05 26.31
N ARG A 82 -8.60 1.71 25.21
CA ARG A 82 -9.54 2.21 24.21
C ARG A 82 -9.98 1.14 23.21
N GLN A 83 -11.15 1.37 22.63
CA GLN A 83 -11.55 0.77 21.37
C GLN A 83 -10.90 1.56 20.24
N VAL A 84 -10.20 0.87 19.36
CA VAL A 84 -9.47 1.46 18.23
C VAL A 84 -10.11 0.98 16.92
N TYR A 85 -10.70 1.92 16.19
CA TYR A 85 -11.40 1.67 14.94
C TYR A 85 -10.41 1.67 13.78
N LEU A 86 -10.42 0.63 12.96
CA LEU A 86 -9.50 0.47 11.83
C LEU A 86 -9.98 -0.62 10.87
N VAL A 87 -9.42 -0.67 9.67
CA VAL A 87 -9.55 -1.85 8.82
C VAL A 87 -8.67 -2.95 9.41
N GLU A 88 -9.30 -3.92 10.09
CA GLU A 88 -8.56 -5.02 10.69
C GLU A 88 -7.83 -5.86 9.64
N LEU A 89 -6.66 -6.38 10.02
CA LEU A 89 -5.82 -7.26 9.19
C LEU A 89 -5.26 -6.58 7.93
N SER A 90 -5.34 -5.25 7.85
CA SER A 90 -4.68 -4.41 6.85
C SER A 90 -3.42 -3.74 7.40
N VAL A 91 -2.78 -2.89 6.60
CA VAL A 91 -1.65 -2.05 7.03
C VAL A 91 -1.99 -1.11 8.19
N SER A 92 -3.26 -0.73 8.38
CA SER A 92 -3.68 0.01 9.58
C SER A 92 -3.50 -0.81 10.85
N HIS A 93 -3.80 -2.12 10.80
CA HIS A 93 -3.56 -3.01 11.92
C HIS A 93 -2.06 -3.23 12.15
N TYR A 94 -1.29 -3.36 11.07
CA TYR A 94 0.17 -3.42 11.14
C TYR A 94 0.76 -2.16 11.80
N LEU A 95 0.37 -0.96 11.35
CA LEU A 95 0.81 0.31 11.93
C LEU A 95 0.53 0.37 13.43
N LEU A 96 -0.68 -0.03 13.83
CA LEU A 96 -1.08 -0.08 15.25
C LEU A 96 -0.20 -1.02 16.05
N ALA A 97 0.06 -2.23 15.54
CA ALA A 97 0.91 -3.21 16.20
C ALA A 97 2.35 -2.71 16.35
N ARG A 98 2.90 -2.07 15.31
CA ARG A 98 4.22 -1.45 15.36
C ARG A 98 4.30 -0.30 16.38
N ALA A 99 3.24 0.51 16.47
CA ALA A 99 3.16 1.59 17.46
C ALA A 99 3.11 1.04 18.89
N LEU A 100 2.32 0.00 19.15
CA LEU A 100 2.26 -0.69 20.44
C LEU A 100 3.63 -1.27 20.82
N GLU A 101 4.27 -2.00 19.91
CA GLU A 101 5.59 -2.60 20.13
C GLU A 101 6.65 -1.54 20.48
N LYS A 102 6.74 -0.46 19.69
CA LYS A 102 7.68 0.65 19.94
C LYS A 102 7.43 1.37 21.25
N SER A 103 6.21 1.30 21.76
CA SER A 103 5.80 1.91 23.03
C SER A 103 5.82 0.93 24.22
N GLY A 104 6.31 -0.30 24.01
CA GLY A 104 6.34 -1.34 25.04
C GLY A 104 4.96 -1.85 25.50
N MET A 105 3.94 -1.62 24.66
CA MET A 105 2.56 -2.04 24.91
C MET A 105 2.25 -3.36 24.18
N LYS A 106 1.23 -4.05 24.64
CA LYS A 106 0.76 -5.32 24.06
C LYS A 106 -0.55 -5.11 23.30
N PRO A 107 -0.86 -5.95 22.29
CA PRO A 107 -2.17 -5.94 21.63
C PRO A 107 -3.34 -6.06 22.58
N THR A 108 -3.17 -6.77 23.71
CA THR A 108 -4.18 -6.92 24.77
C THR A 108 -4.45 -5.64 25.58
N ASP A 109 -3.64 -4.60 25.43
CA ASP A 109 -3.85 -3.31 26.10
C ASP A 109 -4.92 -2.45 25.42
N ILE A 110 -5.40 -2.85 24.25
CA ILE A 110 -6.45 -2.16 23.47
C ILE A 110 -7.49 -3.19 22.97
N LYS A 111 -8.56 -2.69 22.37
CA LYS A 111 -9.55 -3.51 21.65
C LYS A 111 -9.74 -2.96 20.25
N THR A 112 -9.50 -3.75 19.23
CA THR A 112 -9.77 -3.35 17.85
C THR A 112 -11.25 -3.46 17.51
N VAL A 113 -11.72 -2.58 16.62
CA VAL A 113 -13.07 -2.60 16.04
C VAL A 113 -12.93 -2.49 14.53
N ASN A 114 -13.25 -3.58 13.83
CA ASN A 114 -13.17 -3.61 12.38
C ASN A 114 -14.13 -2.60 11.76
N THR A 115 -13.59 -1.72 10.93
CA THR A 115 -14.33 -0.64 10.28
C THR A 115 -13.73 -0.44 8.88
N SER A 116 -14.58 -0.47 7.85
CA SER A 116 -14.11 -0.27 6.48
C SER A 116 -13.51 1.12 6.26
N ASP A 117 -12.65 1.27 5.26
CA ASP A 117 -12.11 2.56 4.84
C ASP A 117 -13.20 3.52 4.34
N ALA A 118 -14.29 2.99 3.80
CA ALA A 118 -15.45 3.77 3.40
C ALA A 118 -16.22 4.37 4.59
N ASP A 119 -16.23 3.67 5.74
CA ASP A 119 -17.05 4.03 6.91
C ASP A 119 -16.25 4.74 8.01
N ILE A 120 -14.91 4.65 8.01
CA ILE A 120 -14.04 5.09 9.11
C ILE A 120 -14.20 6.57 9.46
N VAL A 121 -14.38 7.44 8.48
CA VAL A 121 -14.60 8.89 8.68
C VAL A 121 -15.91 9.13 9.41
N GLY A 122 -16.98 8.45 9.00
CA GLY A 122 -18.30 8.53 9.63
C GLY A 122 -18.26 8.01 11.07
N ALA A 123 -17.63 6.85 11.28
CA ALA A 123 -17.46 6.26 12.60
C ALA A 123 -16.69 7.21 13.54
N PHE A 124 -15.55 7.75 13.07
CA PHE A 124 -14.75 8.69 13.88
C PHE A 124 -15.45 10.02 14.16
N SER A 125 -16.49 10.39 13.41
CA SER A 125 -17.28 11.58 13.70
C SER A 125 -18.16 11.44 14.95
N SER A 126 -18.44 10.22 15.39
CA SER A 126 -19.14 9.98 16.67
C SER A 126 -18.29 10.40 17.87
N PRO A 127 -18.88 11.09 18.90
CA PRO A 127 -18.18 11.43 20.13
C PRO A 127 -17.60 10.22 20.89
N ASP A 128 -18.25 9.07 20.78
CA ASP A 128 -17.86 7.84 21.48
C ASP A 128 -16.64 7.16 20.84
N VAL A 129 -16.34 7.47 19.58
CA VAL A 129 -15.17 6.95 18.88
C VAL A 129 -13.99 7.88 19.10
N THR A 130 -13.09 7.48 20.00
CA THR A 130 -11.98 8.32 20.48
C THR A 130 -10.62 7.85 20.02
N ALA A 131 -10.52 6.74 19.28
CA ALA A 131 -9.27 6.26 18.68
C ALA A 131 -9.55 5.58 17.34
N ALA A 132 -8.74 5.90 16.33
CA ALA A 132 -8.83 5.29 15.02
C ALA A 132 -7.48 5.27 14.31
N VAL A 133 -7.33 4.35 13.36
CA VAL A 133 -6.20 4.26 12.44
C VAL A 133 -6.73 4.34 11.02
N ALA A 134 -6.14 5.18 10.21
CA ALA A 134 -6.55 5.37 8.83
C ALA A 134 -5.37 5.85 7.98
N TRP A 135 -5.58 5.85 6.68
CA TRP A 135 -4.69 6.44 5.67
C TRP A 135 -5.38 7.60 4.94
N ASN A 136 -4.62 8.34 4.14
CA ASN A 136 -5.17 9.42 3.33
C ASN A 136 -5.97 8.88 2.12
N PRO A 137 -7.07 9.53 1.72
CA PRO A 137 -7.51 10.87 2.18
C PRO A 137 -8.30 10.89 3.51
N GLN A 138 -8.77 9.73 4.00
CA GLN A 138 -9.59 9.64 5.21
C GLN A 138 -8.88 10.22 6.44
N LEU A 139 -7.59 9.91 6.63
CA LEU A 139 -6.78 10.44 7.73
C LEU A 139 -6.81 11.97 7.78
N SER A 140 -6.63 12.63 6.63
CA SER A 140 -6.65 14.10 6.55
C SER A 140 -8.00 14.68 6.97
N VAL A 141 -9.10 14.06 6.54
CA VAL A 141 -10.46 14.47 6.94
C VAL A 141 -10.67 14.30 8.44
N MET A 142 -10.23 13.18 9.00
CA MET A 142 -10.36 12.86 10.41
C MET A 142 -9.48 13.77 11.28
N LYS A 143 -8.28 14.15 10.83
CA LYS A 143 -7.39 15.13 11.50
C LYS A 143 -8.03 16.51 11.63
N GLY A 144 -8.92 16.87 10.71
CA GLY A 144 -9.69 18.13 10.77
C GLY A 144 -10.82 18.12 11.80
N GLN A 145 -11.16 17.01 12.41
CA GLN A 145 -12.25 16.93 13.39
C GLN A 145 -11.82 17.48 14.76
N ALA A 146 -12.78 18.04 15.51
CA ALA A 146 -12.53 18.65 16.80
C ALA A 146 -11.89 17.66 17.79
N GLY A 147 -10.80 18.06 18.41
CA GLY A 147 -10.09 17.27 19.43
C GLY A 147 -9.23 16.12 18.86
N ALA A 148 -9.23 15.88 17.55
CA ALA A 148 -8.39 14.86 16.92
C ALA A 148 -6.91 15.27 16.95
N LYS A 149 -6.05 14.34 17.37
CA LYS A 149 -4.59 14.50 17.38
C LYS A 149 -3.96 13.24 16.79
N GLU A 150 -3.02 13.42 15.86
CA GLU A 150 -2.18 12.32 15.41
C GLU A 150 -1.11 12.05 16.47
N VAL A 151 -1.08 10.80 16.96
CA VAL A 151 -0.19 10.39 18.04
C VAL A 151 0.90 9.41 17.58
N PHE A 152 0.74 8.84 16.40
CA PHE A 152 1.73 8.01 15.72
C PHE A 152 1.43 7.97 14.23
N SER A 153 2.45 7.84 13.40
CA SER A 153 2.26 7.69 11.95
C SER A 153 3.33 6.80 11.31
N SER A 154 3.12 6.45 10.06
CA SER A 154 4.06 5.68 9.24
C SER A 154 5.43 6.34 9.07
N ALA A 155 5.56 7.66 9.31
CA ALA A 155 6.85 8.34 9.35
C ALA A 155 7.79 7.79 10.45
N GLN A 156 7.26 7.10 11.46
CA GLN A 156 8.03 6.47 12.53
C GLN A 156 8.44 5.02 12.21
N ILE A 157 7.98 4.49 11.07
CA ILE A 157 8.32 3.17 10.51
C ILE A 157 8.62 3.27 9.00
N PRO A 158 9.54 4.13 8.57
CA PRO A 158 9.77 4.41 7.16
C PRO A 158 10.16 3.14 6.38
N GLY A 159 9.55 2.93 5.21
CA GLY A 159 9.81 1.79 4.33
C GLY A 159 9.18 0.47 4.77
N GLU A 160 8.33 0.44 5.80
CA GLU A 160 7.60 -0.76 6.21
C GLU A 160 6.25 -0.91 5.48
N ILE A 161 5.58 0.19 5.14
CA ILE A 161 4.32 0.21 4.36
C ILE A 161 4.63 0.70 2.96
N LEU A 162 4.51 -0.18 1.97
CA LEU A 162 4.83 0.07 0.56
C LEU A 162 3.58 -0.06 -0.28
N ASP A 163 3.44 0.78 -1.31
CA ASP A 163 2.42 0.62 -2.33
C ASP A 163 3.00 0.00 -3.60
N LEU A 164 2.31 -1.03 -4.08
CA LEU A 164 2.71 -1.88 -5.18
C LEU A 164 1.69 -1.80 -6.32
N LEU A 165 2.14 -1.95 -7.55
CA LEU A 165 1.31 -2.42 -8.65
C LEU A 165 1.65 -3.89 -8.90
N VAL A 166 0.69 -4.77 -8.65
CA VAL A 166 0.83 -6.21 -8.85
C VAL A 166 0.00 -6.69 -10.05
N VAL A 167 0.51 -7.70 -10.73
CA VAL A 167 -0.14 -8.34 -11.87
C VAL A 167 -0.02 -9.85 -11.73
N ASP A 168 -1.02 -10.57 -12.21
CA ASP A 168 -0.98 -12.03 -12.32
C ASP A 168 0.24 -12.49 -13.12
N THR A 169 1.03 -13.37 -12.53
CA THR A 169 2.33 -13.80 -13.13
C THR A 169 2.13 -14.55 -14.45
N ALA A 170 1.06 -15.34 -14.58
CA ALA A 170 0.77 -16.04 -15.82
C ALA A 170 0.36 -15.08 -16.94
N THR A 171 -0.44 -14.07 -16.61
CA THR A 171 -0.82 -12.99 -17.53
C THR A 171 0.41 -12.22 -18.04
N LEU A 172 1.35 -11.87 -17.16
CA LEU A 172 2.61 -11.21 -17.55
C LEU A 172 3.47 -12.08 -18.48
N LYS A 173 3.55 -13.38 -18.20
CA LYS A 173 4.29 -14.32 -19.06
C LYS A 173 3.65 -14.47 -20.44
N ALA A 174 2.33 -14.52 -20.48
CA ALA A 174 1.58 -14.62 -21.73
C ALA A 174 1.61 -13.33 -22.56
N ASN A 175 1.64 -12.18 -21.89
CA ASN A 175 1.66 -10.86 -22.54
C ASN A 175 2.62 -9.89 -21.83
N PRO A 176 3.93 -9.95 -22.09
CA PRO A 176 4.91 -9.04 -21.48
C PRO A 176 4.69 -7.55 -21.82
N ASN A 177 3.95 -7.25 -22.90
CA ASN A 177 3.60 -5.87 -23.25
C ASN A 177 2.68 -5.22 -22.18
N LEU A 178 1.92 -6.02 -21.43
CA LEU A 178 1.14 -5.51 -20.31
C LEU A 178 2.07 -4.88 -19.25
N GLY A 179 3.10 -5.61 -18.81
CA GLY A 179 4.08 -5.11 -17.84
C GLY A 179 4.82 -3.87 -18.33
N LYS A 180 5.25 -3.86 -19.60
CA LYS A 180 5.89 -2.68 -20.24
C LYS A 180 4.96 -1.48 -20.24
N ALA A 181 3.70 -1.67 -20.64
CA ALA A 181 2.72 -0.60 -20.74
C ALA A 181 2.38 -0.01 -19.37
N LEU A 182 2.09 -0.86 -18.38
CA LEU A 182 1.78 -0.41 -17.02
C LEU A 182 2.96 0.36 -16.41
N THR A 183 4.18 -0.15 -16.56
CA THR A 183 5.39 0.50 -16.04
C THR A 183 5.69 1.82 -16.77
N GLY A 184 5.56 1.84 -18.09
CA GLY A 184 5.77 3.07 -18.87
C GLY A 184 4.74 4.15 -18.53
N ILE A 185 3.45 3.79 -18.44
CA ILE A 185 2.38 4.72 -18.04
C ILE A 185 2.59 5.24 -16.62
N TRP A 186 3.04 4.37 -15.71
CA TRP A 186 3.36 4.77 -14.34
C TRP A 186 4.40 5.89 -14.31
N PHE A 187 5.57 5.68 -14.94
CA PHE A 187 6.64 6.67 -14.90
C PHE A 187 6.35 7.92 -15.74
N ASP A 188 5.61 7.81 -16.85
CA ASP A 188 5.09 8.97 -17.57
C ASP A 188 4.15 9.80 -16.68
N THR A 189 3.32 9.13 -15.87
CA THR A 189 2.43 9.78 -14.91
C THR A 189 3.23 10.45 -13.79
N MET A 190 4.24 9.78 -13.24
CA MET A 190 5.14 10.36 -12.22
C MET A 190 5.88 11.57 -12.75
N ALA A 191 6.40 11.50 -13.99
CA ALA A 191 7.06 12.63 -14.65
C ALA A 191 6.12 13.82 -14.82
N LEU A 192 4.86 13.57 -15.21
CA LEU A 192 3.83 14.60 -15.32
C LEU A 192 3.48 15.21 -13.97
N MET A 193 3.34 14.37 -12.94
CA MET A 193 3.00 14.80 -11.57
C MET A 193 4.09 15.67 -10.94
N LYS A 194 5.36 15.42 -11.26
CA LYS A 194 6.51 16.23 -10.78
C LYS A 194 6.61 17.62 -11.41
N ARG A 195 5.96 17.88 -12.53
CA ARG A 195 6.04 19.18 -13.23
C ARG A 195 5.46 20.30 -12.39
N GLN A 196 6.15 21.45 -12.35
CA GLN A 196 5.72 22.64 -11.63
C GLN A 196 4.95 23.65 -12.50
N ASP A 197 4.84 23.35 -13.81
CA ASP A 197 4.12 24.16 -14.78
C ASP A 197 2.60 23.94 -14.76
N ALA A 198 1.88 24.64 -15.62
CA ALA A 198 0.42 24.54 -15.73
C ALA A 198 -0.07 23.10 -16.00
N GLN A 199 0.70 22.30 -16.76
CA GLN A 199 0.30 20.92 -17.06
C GLN A 199 0.42 20.02 -15.83
N GLY A 200 1.51 20.14 -15.07
CA GLY A 200 1.68 19.39 -13.82
C GLY A 200 0.61 19.75 -12.77
N LYS A 201 0.33 21.05 -12.61
CA LYS A 201 -0.74 21.52 -11.71
C LYS A 201 -2.11 20.98 -12.13
N ALA A 202 -2.44 21.03 -13.44
CA ALA A 202 -3.69 20.49 -13.95
C ALA A 202 -3.80 18.96 -13.75
N ALA A 203 -2.70 18.22 -13.92
CA ALA A 203 -2.66 16.78 -13.69
C ALA A 203 -2.93 16.45 -12.20
N ARG A 204 -2.23 17.11 -11.26
CA ARG A 204 -2.45 16.90 -9.83
C ARG A 204 -3.86 17.31 -9.39
N ALA A 205 -4.42 18.39 -9.94
CA ALA A 205 -5.82 18.77 -9.69
C ALA A 205 -6.82 17.71 -10.19
N ALA A 206 -6.55 17.09 -11.36
CA ALA A 206 -7.36 16.00 -11.85
C ALA A 206 -7.25 14.74 -10.97
N MET A 207 -6.05 14.42 -10.45
CA MET A 207 -5.81 13.33 -9.51
C MET A 207 -6.55 13.59 -8.19
N ALA A 208 -6.48 14.81 -7.64
CA ALA A 208 -7.20 15.22 -6.44
C ALA A 208 -8.72 14.98 -6.59
N LYS A 209 -9.27 15.37 -7.73
CA LYS A 209 -10.70 15.15 -8.03
C LYS A 209 -11.06 13.67 -8.07
N LEU A 210 -10.20 12.81 -8.66
CA LEU A 210 -10.41 11.35 -8.68
C LEU A 210 -10.30 10.74 -7.29
N ALA A 211 -9.41 11.27 -6.44
CA ALA A 211 -9.25 10.84 -5.06
C ALA A 211 -10.33 11.41 -4.10
N GLY A 212 -11.30 12.19 -4.62
CA GLY A 212 -12.36 12.77 -3.80
C GLY A 212 -11.89 13.86 -2.83
N THR A 213 -10.78 14.55 -3.14
CA THR A 213 -10.17 15.58 -2.27
C THR A 213 -9.95 16.90 -3.02
N THR A 214 -9.52 17.95 -2.29
CA THR A 214 -9.16 19.23 -2.92
C THR A 214 -7.72 19.20 -3.45
N PRO A 215 -7.36 20.06 -4.42
CA PRO A 215 -5.98 20.16 -4.88
C PRO A 215 -4.98 20.46 -3.76
N GLU A 216 -5.34 21.36 -2.83
CA GLU A 216 -4.49 21.74 -1.70
C GLU A 216 -4.27 20.57 -0.74
N MET A 217 -5.33 19.82 -0.45
CA MET A 217 -5.25 18.63 0.41
C MET A 217 -4.44 17.53 -0.28
N PHE A 218 -4.61 17.33 -1.59
CA PHE A 218 -3.83 16.37 -2.37
C PHE A 218 -2.32 16.69 -2.33
N GLU A 219 -1.95 17.96 -2.52
CA GLU A 219 -0.55 18.40 -2.42
C GLU A 219 0.02 18.14 -1.01
N SER A 220 -0.76 18.36 0.05
CA SER A 220 -0.32 18.06 1.43
C SER A 220 -0.17 16.55 1.67
N GLN A 221 -1.04 15.73 1.07
CA GLN A 221 -0.97 14.27 1.17
C GLN A 221 0.25 13.72 0.41
N LEU A 222 0.61 14.28 -0.75
CA LEU A 222 1.84 13.91 -1.47
C LEU A 222 3.09 14.11 -0.62
N ALA A 223 3.11 15.10 0.28
CA ALA A 223 4.23 15.33 1.19
C ALA A 223 4.36 14.23 2.27
N THR A 224 3.33 13.43 2.49
CA THR A 224 3.30 12.31 3.44
C THR A 224 3.57 10.94 2.77
N THR A 225 3.99 10.96 1.51
CA THR A 225 4.33 9.76 0.73
C THR A 225 5.71 9.93 0.11
N HIS A 226 6.60 8.98 0.34
CA HIS A 226 7.92 8.98 -0.30
C HIS A 226 7.83 8.26 -1.64
N LEU A 227 7.59 9.03 -2.72
CA LEU A 227 7.42 8.49 -4.07
C LEU A 227 8.77 8.07 -4.68
N TYR A 228 8.86 6.85 -5.21
CA TYR A 228 9.91 6.41 -6.12
C TYR A 228 9.55 6.87 -7.54
N ALA A 229 9.62 8.18 -7.75
CA ALA A 229 9.01 8.83 -8.91
C ALA A 229 9.83 8.76 -10.21
N ASP A 230 10.97 8.08 -10.20
CA ASP A 230 11.76 7.76 -11.39
C ASP A 230 12.18 6.28 -11.40
N PRO A 231 12.42 5.69 -12.59
CA PRO A 231 12.69 4.25 -12.70
C PRO A 231 13.92 3.79 -11.90
N LYS A 232 14.96 4.62 -11.81
CA LYS A 232 16.22 4.25 -11.12
C LYS A 232 16.00 4.16 -9.62
N SER A 233 15.27 5.12 -9.03
CA SER A 233 14.93 5.09 -7.60
C SER A 233 14.03 3.89 -7.25
N ALA A 234 13.05 3.57 -8.10
CA ALA A 234 12.19 2.40 -7.92
C ALA A 234 12.97 1.07 -8.02
N VAL A 235 13.88 0.93 -8.98
CA VAL A 235 14.80 -0.23 -9.08
C VAL A 235 15.67 -0.33 -7.83
N ALA A 236 16.27 0.79 -7.38
CA ALA A 236 17.12 0.81 -6.20
C ALA A 236 16.35 0.36 -4.94
N ALA A 237 15.13 0.84 -4.75
CA ALA A 237 14.26 0.44 -3.64
C ALA A 237 13.91 -1.06 -3.70
N THR A 238 13.53 -1.56 -4.89
CA THR A 238 13.14 -2.96 -5.08
C THR A 238 14.32 -3.93 -4.91
N SER A 239 15.53 -3.49 -5.21
CA SER A 239 16.76 -4.28 -5.05
C SER A 239 17.39 -4.15 -3.66
N ALA A 240 16.91 -3.23 -2.82
CA ALA A 240 17.51 -2.95 -1.52
C ALA A 240 17.31 -4.11 -0.53
N PRO A 241 18.32 -4.44 0.30
CA PRO A 241 18.15 -5.39 1.40
C PRO A 241 17.03 -4.99 2.38
N ALA A 242 16.75 -3.71 2.52
CA ALA A 242 15.68 -3.17 3.36
C ALA A 242 14.30 -3.71 2.96
N LEU A 243 14.01 -3.91 1.66
CA LEU A 243 12.77 -4.52 1.21
C LEU A 243 12.57 -5.93 1.78
N VAL A 244 13.63 -6.75 1.75
CA VAL A 244 13.57 -8.12 2.30
C VAL A 244 13.32 -8.07 3.82
N GLN A 245 13.95 -7.13 4.52
CA GLN A 245 13.76 -6.95 5.97
C GLN A 245 12.33 -6.50 6.29
N SER A 246 11.79 -5.52 5.58
CA SER A 246 10.41 -5.08 5.74
C SER A 246 9.42 -6.23 5.47
N MET A 247 9.63 -6.99 4.41
CA MET A 247 8.77 -8.14 4.09
C MET A 247 8.89 -9.27 5.12
N ALA A 248 10.05 -9.46 5.77
CA ALA A 248 10.18 -10.41 6.87
C ALA A 248 9.33 -9.97 8.08
N GLN A 249 9.37 -8.68 8.45
CA GLN A 249 8.55 -8.15 9.56
C GLN A 249 7.05 -8.27 9.24
N VAL A 250 6.65 -7.90 8.03
CA VAL A 250 5.27 -8.03 7.56
C VAL A 250 4.80 -9.49 7.58
N ARG A 251 5.64 -10.43 7.11
CA ARG A 251 5.36 -11.86 7.14
C ARG A 251 5.14 -12.37 8.58
N ASP A 252 6.06 -12.01 9.46
CA ASP A 252 6.04 -12.48 10.87
C ASP A 252 4.80 -11.92 11.59
N PHE A 253 4.48 -10.64 11.37
CA PHE A 253 3.24 -10.05 11.85
C PHE A 253 2.01 -10.79 11.29
N SER A 254 1.97 -11.02 10.00
CA SER A 254 0.82 -11.65 9.32
C SER A 254 0.59 -13.07 9.82
N PHE A 255 1.65 -13.83 10.04
CA PHE A 255 1.56 -15.16 10.62
C PHE A 255 1.07 -15.13 12.07
N ALA A 256 1.63 -14.25 12.91
CA ALA A 256 1.25 -14.11 14.31
C ALA A 256 -0.23 -13.72 14.50
N HIS A 257 -0.84 -13.05 13.52
CA HIS A 257 -2.24 -12.65 13.50
C HIS A 257 -3.15 -13.59 12.68
N GLY A 258 -2.65 -14.77 12.28
CA GLY A 258 -3.46 -15.80 11.62
C GLY A 258 -3.87 -15.48 10.17
N LEU A 259 -3.17 -14.55 9.50
CA LEU A 259 -3.48 -14.14 8.13
C LEU A 259 -3.11 -15.18 7.08
N PHE A 260 -2.26 -16.13 7.42
CA PHE A 260 -1.92 -17.27 6.55
C PHE A 260 -2.81 -18.47 6.91
N LYS A 261 -4.07 -18.40 6.56
CA LYS A 261 -5.14 -19.34 6.89
C LYS A 261 -4.68 -20.80 7.01
N GLY A 262 -4.55 -21.31 8.26
CA GLY A 262 -4.20 -22.70 8.53
C GLY A 262 -2.73 -23.06 8.28
N ALA A 263 -1.85 -22.12 7.98
CA ALA A 263 -0.43 -22.36 7.80
C ALA A 263 0.25 -22.77 9.10
N ALA A 264 1.16 -23.73 9.03
CA ALA A 264 1.92 -24.22 10.19
C ALA A 264 3.11 -23.33 10.58
N SER A 265 3.55 -22.45 9.66
CA SER A 265 4.68 -21.54 9.88
C SER A 265 4.56 -20.26 9.07
N ALA A 266 5.32 -19.22 9.47
CA ALA A 266 5.45 -17.98 8.72
C ALA A 266 6.02 -18.18 7.30
N ASP A 267 6.73 -19.28 7.07
CA ASP A 267 7.36 -19.62 5.80
C ASP A 267 6.41 -20.28 4.78
N ALA A 268 5.12 -20.42 5.11
CA ALA A 268 4.15 -21.06 4.21
C ALA A 268 3.93 -20.31 2.89
N VAL A 269 4.19 -19.01 2.86
CA VAL A 269 4.06 -18.16 1.64
C VAL A 269 5.44 -17.80 1.14
N GLY A 270 5.79 -18.25 -0.07
CA GLY A 270 7.07 -17.97 -0.70
C GLY A 270 7.09 -16.59 -1.38
N MET A 271 8.15 -15.85 -1.14
CA MET A 271 8.43 -14.57 -1.79
C MET A 271 9.77 -14.61 -2.50
N SER A 272 9.88 -14.00 -3.68
CA SER A 272 11.15 -13.83 -4.39
C SER A 272 11.48 -12.36 -4.61
N PHE A 273 12.77 -12.04 -4.58
CA PHE A 273 13.30 -10.68 -4.68
C PHE A 273 14.42 -10.62 -5.71
N ALA A 274 14.85 -9.39 -6.01
CA ALA A 274 16.00 -9.13 -6.86
C ALA A 274 17.24 -9.93 -6.44
N GLY A 275 18.04 -10.36 -7.42
CA GLY A 275 19.25 -11.13 -7.18
C GLY A 275 18.99 -12.59 -6.74
N GLY A 276 17.79 -13.12 -6.95
CA GLY A 276 17.43 -14.51 -6.63
C GLY A 276 17.24 -14.79 -5.15
N LYS A 277 17.12 -13.77 -4.31
CA LYS A 277 16.82 -13.95 -2.90
C LYS A 277 15.38 -14.44 -2.72
N THR A 278 15.16 -15.29 -1.71
CA THR A 278 13.83 -15.79 -1.34
C THR A 278 13.60 -15.63 0.15
N LEU A 279 12.32 -15.51 0.52
CA LEU A 279 11.83 -15.52 1.89
C LEU A 279 10.60 -16.45 1.92
N GLY A 280 10.49 -17.29 2.95
CA GLY A 280 9.44 -18.30 3.00
C GLY A 280 9.72 -19.49 2.09
N ASP A 281 8.66 -20.18 1.61
CA ASP A 281 8.78 -21.37 0.78
C ASP A 281 9.33 -21.06 -0.62
N ALA A 282 10.62 -21.32 -0.81
CA ALA A 282 11.29 -21.08 -2.08
C ALA A 282 10.78 -21.99 -3.24
N GLN A 283 10.08 -23.10 -2.92
CA GLN A 283 9.52 -24.00 -3.93
C GLN A 283 8.11 -23.57 -4.38
N HIS A 284 7.41 -22.81 -3.53
CA HIS A 284 6.06 -22.32 -3.81
C HIS A 284 5.99 -20.79 -3.68
N VAL A 285 6.75 -20.09 -4.54
CA VAL A 285 6.74 -18.62 -4.57
C VAL A 285 5.46 -18.13 -5.20
N THR A 286 4.69 -17.35 -4.43
CA THR A 286 3.42 -16.72 -4.86
C THR A 286 3.43 -15.21 -4.85
N LEU A 287 4.47 -14.57 -4.27
CA LEU A 287 4.69 -13.13 -4.40
C LEU A 287 6.11 -12.87 -4.95
N ARG A 288 6.18 -12.13 -6.06
CA ARG A 288 7.43 -11.84 -6.75
C ARG A 288 7.65 -10.34 -6.82
N PHE A 289 8.78 -9.85 -6.34
CA PHE A 289 9.21 -8.48 -6.57
C PHE A 289 10.05 -8.46 -7.86
N ASP A 290 9.36 -8.21 -8.99
CA ASP A 290 9.95 -8.25 -10.34
C ASP A 290 10.37 -6.85 -10.79
N GLU A 291 11.66 -6.56 -10.69
CA GLU A 291 12.25 -5.29 -11.10
C GLU A 291 12.51 -5.18 -12.61
N SER A 292 12.25 -6.24 -13.40
CA SER A 292 12.66 -6.31 -14.81
C SER A 292 12.05 -5.19 -15.67
N PHE A 293 10.77 -4.89 -15.47
CA PHE A 293 10.08 -3.83 -16.22
C PHE A 293 10.57 -2.43 -15.79
N MET A 294 10.82 -2.22 -14.51
CA MET A 294 11.40 -0.95 -14.01
C MET A 294 12.83 -0.76 -14.53
N LYS A 295 13.63 -1.84 -14.66
CA LYS A 295 14.95 -1.79 -15.30
C LYS A 295 14.87 -1.41 -16.78
N LEU A 296 13.90 -1.96 -17.53
CA LEU A 296 13.67 -1.53 -18.91
C LEU A 296 13.35 -0.02 -18.99
N ALA A 297 12.54 0.48 -18.05
CA ALA A 297 12.27 1.92 -17.98
C ALA A 297 13.54 2.73 -17.64
N ALA A 298 14.34 2.29 -16.68
CA ALA A 298 15.58 2.95 -16.28
C ALA A 298 16.62 3.00 -17.39
N ASP A 299 16.61 2.00 -18.27
CA ASP A 299 17.49 1.89 -19.45
C ASP A 299 16.94 2.62 -20.70
N GLY A 300 15.72 3.20 -20.61
CA GLY A 300 15.06 3.83 -21.78
C GLY A 300 14.62 2.84 -22.85
N LYS A 301 14.30 1.61 -22.46
CA LYS A 301 13.92 0.49 -23.37
C LYS A 301 12.43 0.16 -23.36
N LEU A 302 11.56 1.03 -22.78
CA LEU A 302 10.10 0.90 -22.81
C LEU A 302 9.48 1.61 -24.00
#